data_b7791346f8ebeaa188172ae9d6adb24d
#
_entry.id   b7791346f8ebeaa188172ae9d6adb24d
#
_cell.length_a   1.000
_cell.length_b   1.000
_cell.length_c   1.000
_cell.angle_alpha   90.00
_cell.angle_beta   90.00
_cell.angle_gamma   90.00
#
_symmetry.space_group_name_H-M   'P 1'
#
loop_
_entity.id
_entity.type
_entity.pdbx_description
1 polymer ?
#
loop_
_entity_poly.entity_id
_entity_poly.type
_entity_poly.pdbx_seq_one_letter_code
_entity_poly.pdbx_strand_id
1 'polypeptide(L)'
;MLDSFAGSGTTAHAVLKANAKDKGQRKFILVEGEDYADRLTAERVRRAIKGYAWSGTQREELLKEKITFTQFKKADDWLKKVESIKAKEGFAEGDLADQGTAKKKRFDKINVKLDEGWLTVEGEKRVSQMADGLGGEFTYCTLGEPLDIEKLLAGENLPAFDALGAWLFHTATGGTLLPAPKKAPPWYLGEAKDAHVWLIYEPSLGFLKSPEAALTLTKAKEFAAWGKAKKDGKRHLVFAPAKYMSNKQLAEHGVDYAPLPFALYREG
;
A
#
# COMPACT_ATOMS: atom_id res chain seq x y z
N MET A 1 2.05 6.15 -14.22
CA MET A 1 3.48 6.15 -13.84
C MET A 1 3.86 4.75 -13.40
N LEU A 2 4.91 4.16 -13.98
CA LEU A 2 5.47 2.86 -13.55
C LEU A 2 6.84 3.14 -12.93
N ASP A 3 7.10 2.53 -11.78
CA ASP A 3 8.38 2.55 -11.10
C ASP A 3 8.72 1.12 -10.66
N SER A 4 9.69 0.53 -11.33
CA SER A 4 10.07 -0.88 -11.12
C SER A 4 11.09 -1.08 -10.00
N PHE A 5 11.56 -0.03 -9.36
CA PHE A 5 12.45 -0.04 -8.21
C PHE A 5 11.95 1.01 -7.21
N ALA A 6 10.79 0.75 -6.65
CA ALA A 6 10.02 1.75 -5.90
C ALA A 6 10.72 2.27 -4.64
N GLY A 7 11.64 1.51 -4.06
CA GLY A 7 12.38 1.88 -2.87
C GLY A 7 11.43 2.33 -1.75
N SER A 8 11.57 3.57 -1.32
CA SER A 8 10.69 4.12 -0.28
C SER A 8 9.32 4.59 -0.77
N GLY A 9 8.93 4.39 -2.05
CA GLY A 9 7.63 4.79 -2.59
C GLY A 9 7.47 6.30 -2.87
N THR A 10 8.55 6.98 -3.16
CA THR A 10 8.54 8.42 -3.45
C THR A 10 7.73 8.78 -4.67
N THR A 11 7.75 7.93 -5.70
CA THR A 11 7.00 8.10 -6.94
C THR A 11 5.49 8.14 -6.70
N ALA A 12 4.95 7.20 -5.91
CA ALA A 12 3.52 7.22 -5.56
C ALA A 12 3.15 8.49 -4.79
N HIS A 13 3.96 8.90 -3.82
CA HIS A 13 3.72 10.14 -3.07
C HIS A 13 3.71 11.37 -4.00
N ALA A 14 4.62 11.44 -4.96
CA ALA A 14 4.66 12.53 -5.94
C ALA A 14 3.39 12.55 -6.82
N VAL A 15 2.91 11.39 -7.28
CA VAL A 15 1.68 11.26 -8.06
C VAL A 15 0.46 11.69 -7.25
N LEU A 16 0.33 11.22 -6.00
CA LEU A 16 -0.75 11.63 -5.09
C LEU A 16 -0.74 13.14 -4.85
N LYS A 17 0.44 13.72 -4.62
CA LYS A 17 0.60 15.17 -4.43
C LYS A 17 0.20 15.96 -5.68
N ALA A 18 0.56 15.48 -6.87
CA ALA A 18 0.15 16.11 -8.13
C ALA A 18 -1.37 16.05 -8.31
N ASN A 19 -2.00 14.88 -8.04
CA ASN A 19 -3.45 14.72 -8.12
C ASN A 19 -4.18 15.62 -7.12
N ALA A 20 -3.68 15.73 -5.88
CA ALA A 20 -4.27 16.63 -4.88
C ALA A 20 -4.20 18.10 -5.31
N LYS A 21 -3.11 18.50 -5.99
CA LYS A 21 -2.88 19.88 -6.44
C LYS A 21 -3.80 20.30 -7.57
N ASP A 22 -3.97 19.45 -8.60
CA ASP A 22 -4.70 19.82 -9.82
C ASP A 22 -5.98 19.00 -10.06
N LYS A 23 -6.42 18.21 -9.04
CA LYS A 23 -7.58 17.31 -9.12
C LYS A 23 -7.46 16.26 -10.22
N GLY A 24 -6.23 15.92 -10.61
CA GLY A 24 -5.93 14.90 -11.61
C GLY A 24 -6.25 13.49 -11.14
N GLN A 25 -6.30 12.54 -12.08
CA GLN A 25 -6.57 11.11 -11.84
C GLN A 25 -5.41 10.24 -12.34
N ARG A 26 -4.18 10.68 -12.10
CA ARG A 26 -3.00 9.92 -12.47
C ARG A 26 -2.91 8.65 -11.65
N LYS A 27 -2.53 7.56 -12.30
CA LYS A 27 -2.32 6.26 -11.67
C LYS A 27 -0.83 5.99 -11.52
N PHE A 28 -0.48 5.17 -10.54
CA PHE A 28 0.88 4.66 -10.37
C PHE A 28 0.86 3.14 -10.22
N ILE A 29 1.94 2.52 -10.65
CA ILE A 29 2.27 1.12 -10.42
C ILE A 29 3.68 1.12 -9.85
N LEU A 30 3.86 0.54 -8.67
CA LEU A 30 5.15 0.39 -8.02
C LEU A 30 5.49 -1.09 -7.92
N VAL A 31 6.71 -1.44 -8.25
CA VAL A 31 7.26 -2.78 -8.06
C VAL A 31 8.46 -2.67 -7.13
N GLU A 32 8.50 -3.51 -6.10
CA GLU A 32 9.58 -3.57 -5.14
C GLU A 32 9.84 -5.04 -4.80
N GLY A 33 11.06 -5.50 -4.98
CA GLY A 33 11.47 -6.89 -4.78
C GLY A 33 11.98 -7.20 -3.38
N GLU A 34 12.29 -6.18 -2.59
CA GLU A 34 12.89 -6.33 -1.28
C GLU A 34 11.83 -6.56 -0.17
N ASP A 35 12.26 -7.16 0.92
CA ASP A 35 11.41 -7.52 2.06
C ASP A 35 10.74 -6.33 2.76
N TYR A 36 11.26 -5.13 2.55
CA TYR A 36 10.70 -3.90 3.11
C TYR A 36 9.52 -3.32 2.30
N ALA A 37 9.11 -3.96 1.21
CA ALA A 37 8.04 -3.44 0.33
C ALA A 37 6.75 -3.07 1.08
N ASP A 38 6.30 -3.88 2.05
CA ASP A 38 5.11 -3.55 2.86
C ASP A 38 5.43 -2.51 3.94
N ARG A 39 6.48 -2.75 4.73
CA ARG A 39 6.78 -1.95 5.93
C ARG A 39 7.32 -0.55 5.63
N LEU A 40 7.92 -0.34 4.45
CA LEU A 40 8.47 0.95 4.04
C LEU A 40 7.71 1.56 2.87
N THR A 41 7.69 0.86 1.72
CA THR A 41 7.11 1.39 0.47
C THR A 41 5.61 1.60 0.59
N ALA A 42 4.87 0.54 0.92
CA ALA A 42 3.42 0.60 1.04
C ALA A 42 2.99 1.44 2.25
N GLU A 43 3.72 1.36 3.37
CA GLU A 43 3.43 2.17 4.56
C GLU A 43 3.58 3.67 4.29
N ARG A 44 4.59 4.08 3.52
CA ARG A 44 4.70 5.48 3.11
C ARG A 44 3.50 5.92 2.26
N VAL A 45 3.03 5.07 1.34
CA VAL A 45 1.86 5.37 0.51
C VAL A 45 0.60 5.48 1.38
N ARG A 46 0.40 4.57 2.36
CA ARG A 46 -0.70 4.62 3.33
C ARG A 46 -0.69 5.94 4.11
N ARG A 47 0.47 6.35 4.60
CA ARG A 47 0.65 7.63 5.32
C ARG A 47 0.39 8.83 4.44
N ALA A 48 0.89 8.83 3.20
CA ALA A 48 0.62 9.90 2.25
C ALA A 48 -0.88 10.06 1.96
N ILE A 49 -1.61 8.95 1.85
CA ILE A 49 -3.06 8.96 1.62
C ILE A 49 -3.84 9.44 2.84
N LYS A 50 -3.51 8.93 4.04
CA LYS A 50 -4.29 9.16 5.27
C LYS A 50 -3.87 10.41 6.04
N GLY A 51 -2.68 10.90 5.81
CA GLY A 51 -2.02 11.84 6.69
C GLY A 51 -1.30 11.14 7.85
N TYR A 52 -0.38 11.84 8.49
CA TYR A 52 0.40 11.31 9.61
C TYR A 52 0.96 12.42 10.48
N ALA A 53 1.08 12.13 11.77
CA ALA A 53 1.84 12.96 12.68
C ALA A 53 3.33 12.74 12.45
N TRP A 54 4.08 13.82 12.32
CA TRP A 54 5.54 13.75 12.27
C TRP A 54 6.15 14.68 13.31
N SER A 55 7.27 14.27 13.84
CA SER A 55 8.10 15.08 14.71
C SER A 55 9.48 15.21 14.11
N GLY A 56 10.05 16.38 14.21
CA GLY A 56 11.37 16.67 13.70
C GLY A 56 12.07 17.75 14.51
N THR A 57 13.32 17.98 14.19
CA THR A 57 14.08 19.09 14.76
C THR A 57 14.29 20.14 13.66
N GLN A 58 13.71 21.30 13.86
CA GLN A 58 13.97 22.44 13.02
C GLN A 58 15.23 23.16 13.56
N ARG A 59 16.17 23.45 12.68
CA ARG A 59 17.39 24.17 13.00
C ARG A 59 17.39 25.50 12.29
N GLU A 60 17.82 26.53 13.00
CA GLU A 60 18.00 27.88 12.48
C GLU A 60 19.40 28.35 12.81
N GLU A 61 20.14 28.79 11.81
CA GLU A 61 21.48 29.36 11.97
C GLU A 61 21.34 30.79 12.49
N LEU A 62 21.83 31.02 13.70
CA LEU A 62 21.77 32.34 14.38
C LEU A 62 23.07 33.13 14.19
N LEU A 63 24.17 32.43 14.01
CA LEU A 63 25.47 32.98 13.71
C LEU A 63 26.32 31.96 12.94
N LYS A 64 27.00 32.41 11.89
CA LYS A 64 28.04 31.64 11.22
C LYS A 64 29.16 32.58 10.77
N GLU A 65 30.30 32.48 11.44
CA GLU A 65 31.43 33.33 11.13
C GLU A 65 32.73 32.54 11.15
N LYS A 66 33.63 32.87 10.23
CA LYS A 66 34.97 32.25 10.17
C LYS A 66 35.88 32.94 11.12
N ILE A 67 36.42 32.22 12.10
CA ILE A 67 37.40 32.74 13.06
C ILE A 67 38.80 32.54 12.49
N THR A 68 39.45 33.63 12.15
CA THR A 68 40.88 33.65 11.73
C THR A 68 41.78 33.73 12.96
N PHE A 69 43.10 33.39 12.78
CA PHE A 69 44.07 33.47 13.86
C PHE A 69 44.15 34.88 14.49
N THR A 70 43.97 35.95 13.70
CA THR A 70 43.92 37.33 14.20
C THR A 70 42.70 37.60 15.07
N GLN A 71 41.56 36.97 14.73
CA GLN A 71 40.31 37.10 15.49
C GLN A 71 40.29 36.26 16.76
N PHE A 72 41.08 35.20 16.81
CA PHE A 72 41.24 34.39 18.01
C PHE A 72 41.80 35.20 19.21
N LYS A 73 42.61 36.25 18.93
CA LYS A 73 43.06 37.18 19.96
C LYS A 73 41.94 38.00 20.64
N LYS A 74 40.76 38.00 20.09
CA LYS A 74 39.56 38.66 20.60
C LYS A 74 38.50 37.61 21.04
N ALA A 75 38.93 36.50 21.64
CA ALA A 75 38.05 35.42 22.05
C ALA A 75 36.92 35.88 22.98
N ASP A 76 37.22 36.83 23.89
CA ASP A 76 36.21 37.42 24.81
C ASP A 76 35.09 38.13 24.07
N ASP A 77 35.39 38.81 22.96
CA ASP A 77 34.34 39.49 22.19
C ASP A 77 33.40 38.47 21.51
N TRP A 78 33.93 37.33 21.07
CA TRP A 78 33.18 36.24 20.49
C TRP A 78 32.28 35.54 21.54
N LEU A 79 32.85 35.29 22.73
CA LEU A 79 32.08 34.73 23.85
C LEU A 79 30.90 35.64 24.22
N LYS A 80 31.14 36.95 24.38
CA LYS A 80 30.08 37.95 24.63
C LYS A 80 29.03 37.96 23.53
N LYS A 81 29.44 37.83 22.25
CA LYS A 81 28.51 37.78 21.13
C LYS A 81 27.61 36.52 21.20
N VAL A 82 28.20 35.36 21.49
CA VAL A 82 27.45 34.11 21.69
C VAL A 82 26.47 34.22 22.87
N GLU A 83 26.94 34.75 24.00
CA GLU A 83 26.10 34.96 25.20
C GLU A 83 24.97 35.94 24.94
N SER A 84 25.22 37.03 24.20
CA SER A 84 24.18 37.94 23.76
C SER A 84 23.12 37.27 22.91
N ILE A 85 23.50 36.38 22.01
CA ILE A 85 22.56 35.57 21.19
C ILE A 85 21.76 34.62 22.08
N LYS A 86 22.43 33.89 22.98
CA LYS A 86 21.76 33.01 23.95
C LYS A 86 20.76 33.80 24.81
N ALA A 87 21.16 34.96 25.33
CA ALA A 87 20.29 35.81 26.14
C ALA A 87 19.06 36.33 25.37
N LYS A 88 19.25 36.74 24.11
CA LYS A 88 18.14 37.16 23.24
C LYS A 88 17.09 36.07 23.04
N GLU A 89 17.53 34.83 22.96
CA GLU A 89 16.67 33.65 22.75
C GLU A 89 16.21 33.00 24.07
N GLY A 90 16.48 33.65 25.24
CA GLY A 90 16.05 33.19 26.55
C GLY A 90 16.90 32.09 27.19
N PHE A 91 18.18 31.96 26.81
CA PHE A 91 19.14 31.00 27.33
C PHE A 91 20.33 31.70 28.04
N ALA A 92 20.07 32.75 28.75
CA ALA A 92 21.11 33.41 29.56
C ALA A 92 21.58 32.52 30.70
N GLU A 93 22.88 32.49 30.99
CA GLU A 93 23.51 31.84 32.14
C GLU A 93 24.05 32.91 33.09
N GLY A 94 23.92 32.73 34.42
CA GLY A 94 24.46 33.65 35.44
C GLY A 94 23.65 34.91 35.65
N ASP A 95 24.30 36.01 36.06
CA ASP A 95 23.70 37.32 36.45
C ASP A 95 22.79 37.97 35.38
N LEU A 96 22.86 37.51 34.13
CA LEU A 96 21.97 37.95 33.05
C LEU A 96 20.59 37.30 33.08
N ALA A 97 20.42 36.22 33.84
CA ALA A 97 19.14 35.54 34.00
C ALA A 97 18.15 36.32 34.88
N ASP A 98 18.64 37.21 35.72
CA ASP A 98 17.85 37.91 36.74
C ASP A 98 17.25 39.26 36.26
N GLN A 99 17.59 39.70 35.03
CA GLN A 99 17.06 40.96 34.50
C GLN A 99 15.81 40.74 33.62
N GLY A 100 14.71 40.40 34.28
CA GLY A 100 13.37 40.76 33.86
C GLY A 100 12.75 40.05 32.65
N THR A 101 11.57 39.52 32.91
CA THR A 101 10.59 38.94 31.97
C THR A 101 11.06 37.69 31.20
N ALA A 102 10.56 36.56 31.66
CA ALA A 102 10.70 35.30 30.95
C ALA A 102 10.19 35.41 29.50
N LYS A 103 11.08 35.82 28.60
CA LYS A 103 10.79 35.80 27.17
C LYS A 103 10.50 34.33 26.80
N LYS A 104 9.39 34.08 26.15
CA LYS A 104 9.01 32.77 25.64
C LYS A 104 10.16 32.25 24.77
N LYS A 105 10.82 31.19 25.22
CA LYS A 105 11.93 30.56 24.46
C LYS A 105 11.47 30.23 23.07
N ARG A 106 12.19 30.69 22.05
CA ARG A 106 11.89 30.40 20.65
C ARG A 106 12.40 29.02 20.24
N PHE A 107 13.47 28.55 20.88
CA PHE A 107 14.11 27.26 20.67
C PHE A 107 14.09 26.42 21.93
N ASP A 108 14.25 25.11 21.79
CA ASP A 108 14.38 24.17 22.90
C ASP A 108 15.85 24.06 23.35
N LYS A 109 16.79 24.30 22.42
CA LYS A 109 18.23 24.24 22.68
C LYS A 109 18.97 25.17 21.76
N ILE A 110 20.11 25.71 22.24
CA ILE A 110 21.08 26.41 21.40
C ILE A 110 22.38 25.61 21.42
N ASN A 111 22.86 25.27 20.24
CA ASN A 111 24.11 24.59 20.03
C ASN A 111 25.16 25.58 19.51
N VAL A 112 26.33 25.57 20.15
CA VAL A 112 27.50 26.35 19.72
C VAL A 112 28.56 25.37 19.29
N LYS A 113 29.03 25.52 18.08
CA LYS A 113 30.08 24.68 17.50
C LYS A 113 31.20 25.54 16.90
N LEU A 114 32.41 25.07 17.06
CA LEU A 114 33.56 25.57 16.33
C LEU A 114 34.16 24.41 15.55
N ASP A 115 34.00 24.44 14.24
CA ASP A 115 34.44 23.39 13.35
C ASP A 115 35.12 23.97 12.12
N GLU A 116 36.29 23.46 11.77
CA GLU A 116 37.12 23.94 10.67
C GLU A 116 37.34 25.48 10.63
N GLY A 117 37.37 26.08 11.84
CA GLY A 117 37.51 27.55 11.99
C GLY A 117 36.19 28.31 11.81
N TRP A 118 35.06 27.64 11.65
CA TRP A 118 33.72 28.27 11.64
C TRP A 118 33.07 28.19 13.01
N LEU A 119 32.78 29.35 13.58
CA LEU A 119 31.90 29.45 14.75
C LEU A 119 30.48 29.49 14.26
N THR A 120 29.71 28.47 14.65
CA THR A 120 28.29 28.37 14.31
C THR A 120 27.44 28.33 15.59
N VAL A 121 26.40 29.15 15.66
CA VAL A 121 25.38 29.12 16.70
C VAL A 121 24.06 28.76 16.07
N GLU A 122 23.50 27.64 16.46
CA GLU A 122 22.26 27.12 15.91
C GLU A 122 21.19 26.98 17.01
N GLY A 123 20.01 27.52 16.77
CA GLY A 123 18.83 27.25 17.57
C GLY A 123 18.10 25.97 17.10
N GLU A 124 17.84 25.05 18.00
CA GLU A 124 17.07 23.84 17.71
C GLU A 124 15.70 23.92 18.37
N LYS A 125 14.66 23.60 17.59
CA LYS A 125 13.29 23.51 18.05
C LYS A 125 12.68 22.17 17.63
N ARG A 126 12.14 21.44 18.59
CA ARG A 126 11.30 20.27 18.27
C ARG A 126 9.96 20.76 17.74
N VAL A 127 9.60 20.26 16.60
CA VAL A 127 8.30 20.52 15.97
C VAL A 127 7.54 19.22 15.85
N SER A 128 6.28 19.27 16.22
CA SER A 128 5.34 18.18 15.94
C SER A 128 4.23 18.79 15.09
N GLN A 129 4.03 18.24 13.92
CA GLN A 129 3.05 18.71 12.95
C GLN A 129 2.24 17.54 12.42
N MET A 130 1.02 17.82 12.00
CA MET A 130 0.20 16.86 11.27
C MET A 130 0.37 17.15 9.79
N ALA A 131 0.78 16.16 9.01
CA ALA A 131 0.72 16.21 7.58
C ALA A 131 -0.66 15.73 7.13
N ASP A 132 -1.40 16.57 6.44
CA ASP A 132 -2.72 16.24 5.92
C ASP A 132 -2.61 15.12 4.87
N GLY A 133 -3.62 14.25 4.83
CA GLY A 133 -3.72 13.21 3.84
C GLY A 133 -4.02 13.77 2.44
N LEU A 134 -3.35 13.20 1.45
CA LEU A 134 -3.54 13.59 0.05
C LEU A 134 -4.78 12.93 -0.58
N GLY A 135 -5.39 11.98 0.13
CA GLY A 135 -6.49 11.16 -0.40
C GLY A 135 -6.03 10.13 -1.42
N GLY A 136 -7.00 9.44 -2.02
CA GLY A 136 -6.77 8.35 -2.97
C GLY A 136 -6.76 6.98 -2.32
N GLU A 137 -6.45 5.98 -3.13
CA GLU A 137 -6.39 4.57 -2.72
C GLU A 137 -5.32 3.83 -3.52
N PHE A 138 -4.90 2.68 -3.05
CA PHE A 138 -4.06 1.75 -3.79
C PHE A 138 -4.32 0.32 -3.34
N THR A 139 -4.01 -0.64 -4.21
CA THR A 139 -4.02 -2.06 -3.89
C THR A 139 -2.58 -2.53 -3.70
N TYR A 140 -2.31 -3.16 -2.56
CA TYR A 140 -1.04 -3.84 -2.31
C TYR A 140 -1.18 -5.31 -2.69
N CYS A 141 -0.28 -5.79 -3.54
CA CYS A 141 -0.24 -7.18 -3.99
C CYS A 141 1.12 -7.78 -3.66
N THR A 142 1.13 -9.05 -3.33
CA THR A 142 2.35 -9.88 -3.23
C THR A 142 2.33 -10.91 -4.34
N LEU A 143 3.52 -11.29 -4.82
CA LEU A 143 3.63 -12.43 -5.73
C LEU A 143 3.35 -13.70 -4.94
N GLY A 144 2.46 -14.53 -5.48
CA GLY A 144 2.24 -15.89 -4.99
C GLY A 144 3.22 -16.88 -5.65
N GLU A 145 3.01 -18.16 -5.35
CA GLU A 145 3.77 -19.22 -6.03
C GLU A 145 3.51 -19.18 -7.55
N PRO A 146 4.55 -19.38 -8.38
CA PRO A 146 4.40 -19.37 -9.83
C PRO A 146 3.44 -20.48 -10.27
N LEU A 147 2.51 -20.11 -11.15
CA LEU A 147 1.64 -21.07 -11.81
C LEU A 147 2.37 -21.62 -13.04
N ASP A 148 2.86 -22.85 -12.92
CA ASP A 148 3.40 -23.59 -14.05
C ASP A 148 2.24 -24.20 -14.84
N ILE A 149 1.89 -23.57 -15.96
CA ILE A 149 0.73 -23.97 -16.78
C ILE A 149 0.91 -25.36 -17.35
N GLU A 150 2.12 -25.78 -17.72
CA GLU A 150 2.38 -27.10 -18.27
C GLU A 150 2.17 -28.19 -17.23
N LYS A 151 2.71 -28.00 -16.03
CA LYS A 151 2.48 -28.92 -14.90
C LYS A 151 1.02 -28.88 -14.41
N LEU A 152 0.40 -27.73 -14.47
CA LEU A 152 -1.02 -27.59 -14.19
C LEU A 152 -1.86 -28.40 -15.17
N LEU A 153 -1.57 -28.30 -16.46
CA LEU A 153 -2.20 -29.09 -17.51
C LEU A 153 -1.90 -30.58 -17.37
N ALA A 154 -0.71 -30.96 -16.90
CA ALA A 154 -0.32 -32.33 -16.60
C ALA A 154 -0.94 -32.87 -15.28
N GLY A 155 -1.58 -32.03 -14.48
CA GLY A 155 -2.11 -32.44 -13.17
C GLY A 155 -1.03 -32.74 -12.12
N GLU A 156 0.22 -32.36 -12.40
CA GLU A 156 1.35 -32.61 -11.52
C GLU A 156 1.48 -31.61 -10.37
N ASN A 157 1.02 -30.38 -10.60
CA ASN A 157 1.04 -29.31 -9.60
C ASN A 157 -0.28 -28.54 -9.62
N LEU A 158 -1.19 -28.95 -8.75
CA LEU A 158 -2.50 -28.32 -8.61
C LEU A 158 -2.38 -27.15 -7.63
N PRO A 159 -2.60 -25.89 -8.07
CA PRO A 159 -2.47 -24.72 -7.22
C PRO A 159 -3.56 -24.71 -6.14
N ALA A 160 -3.30 -23.97 -5.05
CA ALA A 160 -4.32 -23.69 -4.07
C ALA A 160 -5.54 -22.97 -4.69
N PHE A 161 -6.72 -23.14 -4.10
CA PHE A 161 -7.97 -22.54 -4.56
C PHE A 161 -7.86 -21.03 -4.79
N ASP A 162 -7.26 -20.31 -3.83
CA ASP A 162 -7.11 -18.85 -3.91
C ASP A 162 -6.18 -18.41 -5.03
N ALA A 163 -5.09 -19.16 -5.27
CA ALA A 163 -4.12 -18.82 -6.31
C ALA A 163 -4.73 -19.03 -7.72
N LEU A 164 -5.37 -20.18 -7.95
CA LEU A 164 -6.07 -20.45 -9.21
C LEU A 164 -7.24 -19.48 -9.40
N GLY A 165 -8.00 -19.22 -8.32
CA GLY A 165 -9.14 -18.31 -8.32
C GLY A 165 -8.75 -16.89 -8.67
N ALA A 166 -7.66 -16.38 -8.11
CA ALA A 166 -7.18 -15.03 -8.41
C ALA A 166 -6.77 -14.88 -9.89
N TRP A 167 -6.09 -15.88 -10.44
CA TRP A 167 -5.71 -15.89 -11.85
C TRP A 167 -6.92 -15.94 -12.79
N LEU A 168 -7.85 -16.87 -12.53
CA LEU A 168 -9.08 -17.00 -13.34
C LEU A 168 -9.97 -15.78 -13.25
N PHE A 169 -10.12 -15.21 -12.05
CA PHE A 169 -10.90 -13.99 -11.83
C PHE A 169 -10.32 -12.82 -12.63
N HIS A 170 -9.00 -12.62 -12.54
CA HIS A 170 -8.32 -11.56 -13.30
C HIS A 170 -8.45 -11.76 -14.81
N THR A 171 -8.23 -12.98 -15.29
CA THR A 171 -8.30 -13.32 -16.72
C THR A 171 -9.71 -13.08 -17.29
N ALA A 172 -10.74 -13.42 -16.53
CA ALA A 172 -12.12 -13.30 -16.99
C ALA A 172 -12.70 -11.89 -16.85
N THR A 173 -12.22 -11.10 -15.89
CA THR A 173 -12.86 -9.83 -15.51
C THR A 173 -11.97 -8.61 -15.68
N GLY A 174 -10.66 -8.80 -15.82
CA GLY A 174 -9.64 -7.73 -15.76
C GLY A 174 -9.50 -7.09 -14.37
N GLY A 175 -10.25 -7.59 -13.38
CA GLY A 175 -10.25 -7.05 -12.02
C GLY A 175 -9.31 -7.78 -11.07
N THR A 176 -9.14 -7.22 -9.87
CA THR A 176 -8.41 -7.87 -8.77
C THR A 176 -9.40 -8.62 -7.89
N LEU A 177 -9.10 -9.88 -7.56
CA LEU A 177 -9.89 -10.64 -6.63
C LEU A 177 -9.72 -10.07 -5.21
N LEU A 178 -10.82 -9.63 -4.61
CA LEU A 178 -10.86 -9.21 -3.21
C LEU A 178 -11.28 -10.41 -2.32
N PRO A 179 -10.89 -10.40 -1.04
CA PRO A 179 -11.31 -11.45 -0.12
C PRO A 179 -12.84 -11.63 -0.12
N ALA A 180 -13.29 -12.89 -0.24
CA ALA A 180 -14.72 -13.19 -0.22
C ALA A 180 -15.35 -12.78 1.12
N PRO A 181 -16.63 -12.38 1.14
CA PRO A 181 -17.36 -12.09 2.37
C PRO A 181 -17.37 -13.30 3.32
N LYS A 182 -17.26 -13.09 4.63
CA LYS A 182 -17.27 -14.17 5.65
C LYS A 182 -18.44 -15.14 5.56
N LYS A 183 -19.55 -14.74 4.96
CA LYS A 183 -20.78 -15.55 4.76
C LYS A 183 -20.95 -16.00 3.31
N ALA A 184 -19.89 -15.94 2.49
CA ALA A 184 -19.97 -16.43 1.12
C ALA A 184 -20.22 -17.95 1.11
N PRO A 185 -21.04 -18.45 0.18
CA PRO A 185 -21.23 -19.89 0.03
C PRO A 185 -19.97 -20.56 -0.54
N PRO A 186 -19.87 -21.88 -0.43
CA PRO A 186 -18.79 -22.64 -1.07
C PRO A 186 -18.63 -22.28 -2.55
N TRP A 187 -17.40 -22.32 -3.06
CA TRP A 187 -17.06 -22.06 -4.47
C TRP A 187 -17.19 -20.59 -4.91
N TYR A 188 -17.63 -19.67 -4.05
CA TYR A 188 -17.70 -18.27 -4.38
C TYR A 188 -16.31 -17.64 -4.36
N LEU A 189 -15.85 -17.11 -5.50
CA LEU A 189 -14.61 -16.38 -5.60
C LEU A 189 -14.81 -14.90 -5.23
N GLY A 190 -15.70 -14.23 -5.94
CA GLY A 190 -15.82 -12.80 -5.76
C GLY A 190 -16.83 -12.16 -6.71
N GLU A 191 -16.93 -10.84 -6.62
CA GLU A 191 -17.83 -10.01 -7.38
C GLU A 191 -17.07 -9.13 -8.36
N ALA A 192 -17.44 -9.22 -9.64
CA ALA A 192 -17.00 -8.33 -10.69
C ALA A 192 -18.05 -7.25 -10.98
N LYS A 193 -17.80 -6.39 -11.95
CA LYS A 193 -18.71 -5.31 -12.34
C LYS A 193 -20.10 -5.82 -12.75
N ASP A 194 -20.12 -6.90 -13.51
CA ASP A 194 -21.30 -7.45 -14.18
C ASP A 194 -21.59 -8.92 -13.84
N ALA A 195 -20.76 -9.55 -13.02
CA ALA A 195 -20.89 -10.96 -12.67
C ALA A 195 -20.44 -11.29 -11.25
N HIS A 196 -21.07 -12.32 -10.67
CA HIS A 196 -20.53 -13.10 -9.57
C HIS A 196 -19.69 -14.24 -10.16
N VAL A 197 -18.49 -14.43 -9.65
CA VAL A 197 -17.53 -15.43 -10.16
C VAL A 197 -17.43 -16.58 -9.16
N TRP A 198 -17.47 -17.79 -9.68
CA TRP A 198 -17.47 -19.05 -8.92
C TRP A 198 -16.42 -20.00 -9.47
N LEU A 199 -15.83 -20.80 -8.59
CA LEU A 199 -14.84 -21.80 -8.97
C LEU A 199 -15.15 -23.12 -8.25
N ILE A 200 -15.59 -24.13 -8.98
CA ILE A 200 -15.77 -25.48 -8.45
C ILE A 200 -14.45 -26.24 -8.62
N TYR A 201 -13.63 -26.22 -7.58
CA TYR A 201 -12.27 -26.73 -7.63
C TYR A 201 -11.73 -27.06 -6.23
N GLU A 202 -11.05 -28.19 -6.15
CA GLU A 202 -10.14 -28.52 -5.06
C GLU A 202 -8.81 -28.99 -5.66
N PRO A 203 -7.66 -28.75 -5.00
CA PRO A 203 -6.35 -29.17 -5.51
C PRO A 203 -6.13 -30.66 -5.34
N SER A 204 -7.02 -31.46 -5.90
CA SER A 204 -7.03 -32.92 -5.83
C SER A 204 -7.52 -33.52 -7.15
N LEU A 205 -6.70 -34.36 -7.77
CA LEU A 205 -7.12 -35.09 -8.99
C LEU A 205 -8.33 -35.97 -8.74
N GLY A 206 -8.44 -36.57 -7.55
CA GLY A 206 -9.60 -37.36 -7.18
C GLY A 206 -10.89 -36.54 -7.20
N PHE A 207 -10.87 -35.33 -6.64
CA PHE A 207 -12.01 -34.42 -6.71
C PHE A 207 -12.32 -34.00 -8.15
N LEU A 208 -11.30 -33.60 -8.90
CA LEU A 208 -11.49 -33.08 -10.27
C LEU A 208 -12.06 -34.14 -11.25
N LYS A 209 -11.79 -35.43 -11.01
CA LYS A 209 -12.37 -36.54 -11.75
C LYS A 209 -13.74 -36.99 -11.22
N SER A 210 -14.17 -36.48 -10.08
CA SER A 210 -15.43 -36.85 -9.46
C SER A 210 -16.63 -36.08 -10.06
N PRO A 211 -17.84 -36.67 -10.01
CA PRO A 211 -19.08 -35.94 -10.37
C PRO A 211 -19.31 -34.67 -9.54
N GLU A 212 -18.72 -34.59 -8.35
CA GLU A 212 -18.84 -33.43 -7.44
C GLU A 212 -18.17 -32.17 -7.98
N ALA A 213 -17.12 -32.33 -8.81
CA ALA A 213 -16.44 -31.20 -9.45
C ALA A 213 -17.26 -30.60 -10.61
N ALA A 214 -18.31 -31.26 -11.06
CA ALA A 214 -19.14 -30.76 -12.15
C ALA A 214 -20.15 -29.69 -11.68
N LEU A 215 -20.41 -28.74 -12.57
CA LEU A 215 -21.52 -27.82 -12.44
C LEU A 215 -22.83 -28.57 -12.70
N THR A 216 -23.66 -28.71 -11.67
CA THR A 216 -24.98 -29.36 -11.73
C THR A 216 -26.10 -28.32 -11.71
N LEU A 217 -27.32 -28.69 -12.12
CA LEU A 217 -28.48 -27.81 -12.07
C LEU A 217 -28.77 -27.33 -10.65
N THR A 218 -28.56 -28.17 -9.64
CA THR A 218 -28.69 -27.80 -8.23
C THR A 218 -27.74 -26.67 -7.86
N LYS A 219 -26.44 -26.80 -8.16
CA LYS A 219 -25.47 -25.76 -7.91
C LYS A 219 -25.80 -24.46 -8.67
N ALA A 220 -26.20 -24.55 -9.94
CA ALA A 220 -26.62 -23.40 -10.73
C ALA A 220 -27.78 -22.63 -10.09
N LYS A 221 -28.78 -23.36 -9.56
CA LYS A 221 -29.92 -22.75 -8.82
C LYS A 221 -29.46 -22.09 -7.51
N GLU A 222 -28.57 -22.73 -6.77
CA GLU A 222 -27.99 -22.16 -5.54
C GLU A 222 -27.23 -20.86 -5.81
N PHE A 223 -26.40 -20.83 -6.85
CA PHE A 223 -25.67 -19.64 -7.25
C PHE A 223 -26.62 -18.51 -7.69
N ALA A 224 -27.64 -18.85 -8.49
CA ALA A 224 -28.67 -17.89 -8.89
C ALA A 224 -29.48 -17.37 -7.68
N ALA A 225 -29.75 -18.19 -6.70
CA ALA A 225 -30.46 -17.78 -5.47
C ALA A 225 -29.59 -16.79 -4.65
N TRP A 226 -28.30 -17.00 -4.58
CA TRP A 226 -27.36 -16.06 -3.94
C TRP A 226 -27.40 -14.66 -4.59
N GLY A 227 -27.34 -14.58 -5.92
CA GLY A 227 -27.43 -13.32 -6.66
C GLY A 227 -28.79 -12.63 -6.48
N LYS A 228 -29.89 -13.40 -6.50
CA LYS A 228 -31.24 -12.87 -6.24
C LYS A 228 -31.34 -12.24 -4.84
N ALA A 229 -30.73 -12.85 -3.84
CA ALA A 229 -30.69 -12.31 -2.48
C ALA A 229 -29.93 -10.97 -2.40
N LYS A 230 -28.92 -10.75 -3.25
CA LYS A 230 -28.19 -9.50 -3.35
C LYS A 230 -28.93 -8.41 -4.12
N LYS A 231 -29.89 -8.75 -4.94
CA LYS A 231 -30.72 -7.83 -5.75
C LYS A 231 -29.92 -6.94 -6.71
N ASP A 232 -28.76 -7.39 -7.17
CA ASP A 232 -27.85 -6.62 -8.03
C ASP A 232 -27.98 -6.93 -9.53
N GLY A 233 -28.77 -7.96 -9.89
CA GLY A 233 -29.05 -8.33 -11.29
C GLY A 233 -27.86 -8.90 -12.05
N LYS A 234 -26.75 -9.21 -11.38
CA LYS A 234 -25.53 -9.72 -12.00
C LYS A 234 -25.66 -11.18 -12.42
N ARG A 235 -24.96 -11.55 -13.48
CA ARG A 235 -24.85 -12.94 -13.95
C ARG A 235 -23.89 -13.73 -13.07
N HIS A 236 -23.84 -15.04 -13.28
CA HIS A 236 -22.98 -15.95 -12.56
C HIS A 236 -22.00 -16.60 -13.54
N LEU A 237 -20.72 -16.27 -13.49
CA LEU A 237 -19.67 -16.94 -14.24
C LEU A 237 -19.09 -18.08 -13.39
N VAL A 238 -19.24 -19.32 -13.86
CA VAL A 238 -18.83 -20.52 -13.12
C VAL A 238 -17.73 -21.24 -13.84
N PHE A 239 -16.57 -21.36 -13.21
CA PHE A 239 -15.47 -22.21 -13.64
C PHE A 239 -15.64 -23.59 -13.00
N ALA A 240 -15.61 -24.65 -13.83
CA ALA A 240 -15.67 -26.03 -13.36
C ALA A 240 -15.04 -26.98 -14.40
N PRO A 241 -14.56 -28.17 -13.99
CA PRO A 241 -14.03 -29.17 -14.92
C PRO A 241 -15.06 -29.68 -15.95
N ALA A 242 -16.30 -29.82 -15.54
CA ALA A 242 -17.40 -30.31 -16.36
C ALA A 242 -18.74 -29.67 -16.01
N LYS A 243 -19.75 -29.86 -16.87
CA LYS A 243 -21.14 -29.52 -16.58
C LYS A 243 -22.08 -30.63 -17.04
N TYR A 244 -23.16 -30.85 -16.32
CA TYR A 244 -24.16 -31.89 -16.60
C TYR A 244 -25.52 -31.29 -17.01
N MET A 245 -25.49 -30.15 -17.73
CA MET A 245 -26.70 -29.51 -18.23
C MET A 245 -26.42 -28.78 -19.54
N SER A 246 -27.49 -28.46 -20.26
CA SER A 246 -27.41 -27.68 -21.48
C SER A 246 -27.13 -26.19 -21.23
N ASN A 247 -26.56 -25.49 -22.22
CA ASN A 247 -26.39 -24.05 -22.14
C ASN A 247 -27.72 -23.30 -21.99
N LYS A 248 -28.81 -23.83 -22.57
CA LYS A 248 -30.14 -23.26 -22.42
C LYS A 248 -30.61 -23.26 -20.97
N GLN A 249 -30.42 -24.37 -20.26
CA GLN A 249 -30.79 -24.48 -18.83
C GLN A 249 -29.92 -23.54 -17.97
N LEU A 250 -28.65 -23.35 -18.30
CA LEU A 250 -27.80 -22.40 -17.59
C LEU A 250 -28.27 -20.95 -17.79
N ALA A 251 -28.59 -20.59 -19.03
CA ALA A 251 -29.08 -19.24 -19.37
C ALA A 251 -30.37 -18.90 -18.65
N GLU A 252 -31.30 -19.84 -18.45
CA GLU A 252 -32.55 -19.67 -17.68
C GLU A 252 -32.30 -19.26 -16.22
N HIS A 253 -31.11 -19.56 -15.69
CA HIS A 253 -30.68 -19.20 -14.34
C HIS A 253 -29.66 -18.06 -14.31
N GLY A 254 -29.32 -17.43 -15.46
CA GLY A 254 -28.31 -16.38 -15.55
C GLY A 254 -26.89 -16.87 -15.26
N VAL A 255 -26.61 -18.15 -15.57
CA VAL A 255 -25.32 -18.80 -15.32
C VAL A 255 -24.58 -19.01 -16.64
N ASP A 256 -23.35 -18.54 -16.69
CA ASP A 256 -22.37 -18.79 -17.77
C ASP A 256 -21.34 -19.82 -17.28
N TYR A 257 -21.03 -20.80 -18.11
CA TYR A 257 -20.03 -21.82 -17.79
C TYR A 257 -18.75 -21.58 -18.57
N ALA A 258 -17.65 -21.56 -17.85
CA ALA A 258 -16.30 -21.57 -18.41
C ALA A 258 -15.58 -22.88 -17.99
N PRO A 259 -15.13 -23.71 -18.93
CA PRO A 259 -14.38 -24.90 -18.58
C PRO A 259 -13.05 -24.50 -17.92
N LEU A 260 -12.65 -25.22 -16.87
CA LEU A 260 -11.28 -25.12 -16.41
C LEU A 260 -10.34 -25.59 -17.52
N PRO A 261 -9.16 -24.98 -17.70
CA PRO A 261 -8.24 -25.30 -18.79
C PRO A 261 -7.58 -26.68 -18.65
N PHE A 262 -8.16 -27.57 -17.89
CA PHE A 262 -7.69 -28.91 -17.65
C PHE A 262 -8.21 -29.87 -18.75
N ALA A 263 -7.61 -29.82 -19.93
CA ALA A 263 -7.87 -30.79 -20.99
C ALA A 263 -7.55 -32.27 -20.57
N LEU A 264 -6.90 -32.43 -19.44
CA LEU A 264 -6.31 -33.65 -18.97
C LEU A 264 -7.21 -34.57 -18.13
N TYR A 265 -8.36 -34.08 -17.69
CA TYR A 265 -9.29 -34.92 -16.95
C TYR A 265 -10.22 -35.72 -17.84
N ARG A 266 -10.09 -35.60 -19.13
CA ARG A 266 -10.71 -36.46 -20.11
C ARG A 266 -9.71 -37.56 -20.48
N GLU A 267 -9.68 -38.63 -19.72
CA GLU A 267 -9.30 -39.92 -20.31
C GLU A 267 -10.37 -40.22 -21.36
N GLY A 268 -9.90 -40.46 -22.60
CA GLY A 268 -10.74 -40.77 -23.73
C GLY A 268 -11.53 -42.07 -23.57
#